data_2f98357d6bf27cdf5638cd835a929cd1
#
_entry.id   2f98357d6bf27cdf5638cd835a929cd1
#
_cell.length_a   1.000
_cell.length_b   1.000
_cell.length_c   1.000
_cell.angle_alpha   90.00
_cell.angle_beta   90.00
_cell.angle_gamma   90.00
#
_symmetry.space_group_name_H-M   'P 1'
#
loop_
_entity.id
_entity.type
_entity.pdbx_description
1 polymer ?
#
loop_
_entity_poly.entity_id
_entity_poly.type
_entity_poly.pdbx_seq_one_letter_code
_entity_poly.pdbx_strand_id
1 'polypeptide(L)'
;LEKDIINNKTKNVSRSNSLVVHQTSRVGVATDGLTYNKYYGLRVDDKEISLNTPDVYSIVGVYESVNLADPILDKLVFVSGLALDSNTIKGEKIKGAQSGAIAVLVQATNATTVEIVNLTQNKFIIGESITFEESNITTNLQGKIAGLFLDITSNFALDDGQRDEFADYSRIVRKDGATI
;
A
#
# COMPACT_ATOMS: atom_id res chain seq x y z
N LEU A 1 -16.04 24.02 -18.93
CA LEU A 1 -15.27 23.67 -17.71
C LEU A 1 -13.81 23.63 -18.12
N GLU A 2 -13.09 24.71 -17.84
CA GLU A 2 -11.62 24.67 -17.92
C GLU A 2 -11.14 23.69 -16.86
N LYS A 3 -10.58 22.59 -17.33
CA LYS A 3 -9.85 21.67 -16.48
C LYS A 3 -8.56 22.40 -16.11
N ASP A 4 -8.50 22.97 -14.93
CA ASP A 4 -7.24 23.44 -14.38
C ASP A 4 -6.26 22.28 -14.40
N ILE A 5 -5.37 22.31 -15.35
CA ILE A 5 -4.19 21.45 -15.33
C ILE A 5 -3.39 21.97 -14.13
N ILE A 6 -3.66 21.40 -12.97
CA ILE A 6 -2.85 21.63 -11.79
C ILE A 6 -1.47 21.12 -12.15
N ASN A 7 -0.62 22.05 -12.55
CA ASN A 7 0.79 21.82 -12.79
C ASN A 7 1.42 21.54 -11.41
N ASN A 8 1.24 20.31 -10.96
CA ASN A 8 1.57 19.89 -9.60
C ASN A 8 3.08 19.76 -9.48
N LYS A 9 3.75 20.89 -9.39
CA LYS A 9 5.11 20.99 -8.90
C LYS A 9 5.18 20.81 -7.38
N THR A 10 4.05 20.76 -6.70
CA THR A 10 3.99 20.47 -5.27
C THR A 10 3.80 18.97 -5.08
N LYS A 11 4.78 18.35 -4.46
CA LYS A 11 4.88 16.92 -4.16
C LYS A 11 3.82 16.42 -3.13
N ASN A 12 2.69 17.05 -3.00
CA ASN A 12 1.66 16.73 -2.01
C ASN A 12 0.55 15.81 -2.56
N VAL A 13 0.85 15.04 -3.57
CA VAL A 13 -0.05 13.96 -3.97
C VAL A 13 0.11 12.85 -2.92
N SER A 14 -0.98 12.46 -2.29
CA SER A 14 -1.00 11.25 -1.46
C SER A 14 -0.61 10.06 -2.35
N ARG A 15 0.63 9.58 -2.22
CA ARG A 15 1.20 8.63 -3.16
C ARG A 15 0.90 7.19 -2.81
N SER A 16 0.49 6.96 -1.59
CA SER A 16 0.16 5.63 -1.13
C SER A 16 -0.87 5.72 -0.02
N ASN A 17 -2.01 5.11 -0.26
CA ASN A 17 -3.00 4.84 0.76
C ASN A 17 -3.08 3.34 0.98
N SER A 18 -3.21 2.93 2.22
CA SER A 18 -3.56 1.56 2.58
C SER A 18 -4.97 1.54 3.14
N LEU A 19 -5.75 0.56 2.69
CA LEU A 19 -7.11 0.33 3.14
C LEU A 19 -7.16 -1.04 3.82
N VAL A 20 -7.73 -1.08 5.01
CA VAL A 20 -7.99 -2.35 5.71
C VAL A 20 -9.47 -2.69 5.57
N VAL A 21 -9.75 -3.87 5.02
CA VAL A 21 -11.11 -4.37 4.80
C VAL A 21 -11.32 -5.61 5.66
N HIS A 22 -12.42 -5.64 6.41
CA HIS A 22 -12.74 -6.74 7.30
C HIS A 22 -13.74 -7.72 6.69
N GLN A 23 -13.55 -9.01 6.95
CA GLN A 23 -14.43 -10.07 6.47
C GLN A 23 -15.84 -10.00 7.06
N THR A 24 -15.97 -9.56 8.29
CA THR A 24 -17.25 -9.45 8.97
C THR A 24 -17.71 -8.01 9.08
N SER A 25 -19.02 -7.80 8.90
CA SER A 25 -19.64 -6.51 9.23
C SER A 25 -19.45 -6.25 10.72
N ARG A 26 -18.47 -5.43 11.08
CA ARG A 26 -18.39 -4.93 12.45
C ARG A 26 -19.58 -4.01 12.68
N VAL A 27 -20.38 -4.34 13.69
CA VAL A 27 -21.34 -3.41 14.25
C VAL A 27 -20.53 -2.40 15.05
N GLY A 28 -20.26 -1.23 14.45
CA GLY A 28 -19.48 -0.18 15.09
C GLY A 28 -18.66 0.63 14.09
N VAL A 29 -18.16 1.76 14.52
CA VAL A 29 -17.23 2.59 13.73
C VAL A 29 -15.92 1.84 13.65
N ALA A 30 -15.50 1.48 12.44
CA ALA A 30 -14.18 0.94 12.22
C ALA A 30 -13.14 1.98 12.65
N THR A 31 -12.11 1.56 13.37
CA THR A 31 -11.03 2.45 13.84
C THR A 31 -10.16 3.00 12.70
N ASP A 32 -10.30 2.45 11.51
CA ASP A 32 -9.65 2.87 10.27
C ASP A 32 -10.40 3.98 9.52
N GLY A 33 -11.51 4.50 10.09
CA GLY A 33 -12.35 5.52 9.47
C GLY A 33 -13.30 5.00 8.39
N LEU A 34 -13.31 3.69 8.14
CA LEU A 34 -14.21 3.06 7.20
C LEU A 34 -15.49 2.65 7.93
N THR A 35 -16.57 3.34 7.66
CA THR A 35 -17.89 2.91 8.10
C THR A 35 -18.40 1.81 7.19
N TYR A 36 -18.90 0.73 7.78
CA TYR A 36 -19.64 -0.28 7.06
C TYR A 36 -20.80 0.37 6.30
N ASN A 37 -20.79 0.21 4.97
CA ASN A 37 -21.89 0.64 4.14
C ASN A 37 -22.26 -0.47 3.17
N LYS A 38 -23.47 -1.01 3.32
CA LYS A 38 -23.99 -2.08 2.46
C LYS A 38 -24.10 -1.70 0.97
N TYR A 39 -24.04 -0.42 0.66
CA TYR A 39 -24.17 0.08 -0.73
C TYR A 39 -22.83 0.28 -1.43
N TYR A 40 -21.71 0.30 -0.71
CA TYR A 40 -20.40 0.66 -1.28
C TYR A 40 -19.37 -0.49 -1.26
N GLY A 41 -19.81 -1.71 -0.92
CA GLY A 41 -18.95 -2.88 -0.99
C GLY A 41 -17.66 -2.69 -0.17
N LEU A 42 -17.77 -2.62 1.14
CA LEU A 42 -16.62 -2.49 2.03
C LEU A 42 -16.26 -3.80 2.73
N ARG A 43 -16.81 -4.92 2.25
CA ARG A 43 -16.51 -6.25 2.80
C ARG A 43 -15.66 -7.04 1.82
N VAL A 44 -14.84 -7.92 2.35
CA VAL A 44 -14.03 -8.85 1.57
C VAL A 44 -14.89 -9.69 0.60
N ASP A 45 -16.10 -10.04 1.02
CA ASP A 45 -17.04 -10.83 0.21
C ASP A 45 -17.67 -10.04 -0.94
N ASP A 46 -17.58 -8.72 -0.92
CA ASP A 46 -18.16 -7.90 -1.96
C ASP A 46 -17.36 -8.03 -3.26
N LYS A 47 -18.07 -8.09 -4.38
CA LYS A 47 -17.42 -8.16 -5.70
C LYS A 47 -16.62 -6.90 -5.99
N GLU A 48 -17.08 -5.76 -5.50
CA GLU A 48 -16.47 -4.44 -5.69
C GLU A 48 -16.20 -3.80 -4.33
N ILE A 49 -14.98 -3.36 -4.12
CA ILE A 49 -14.55 -2.69 -2.89
C ILE A 49 -14.10 -1.28 -3.24
N SER A 50 -14.78 -0.28 -2.71
CA SER A 50 -14.42 1.14 -2.92
C SER A 50 -13.10 1.45 -2.22
N LEU A 51 -12.24 2.19 -2.91
CA LEU A 51 -10.99 2.70 -2.33
C LEU A 51 -11.17 4.07 -1.63
N ASN A 52 -12.40 4.61 -1.62
CA ASN A 52 -12.75 5.91 -1.03
C ASN A 52 -11.87 7.08 -1.55
N THR A 53 -11.27 6.92 -2.70
CA THR A 53 -10.38 7.90 -3.33
C THR A 53 -10.60 7.85 -4.83
N PRO A 54 -10.77 8.98 -5.52
CA PRO A 54 -10.82 9.02 -6.97
C PRO A 54 -9.40 8.89 -7.56
N ASP A 55 -9.33 8.61 -8.86
CA ASP A 55 -8.11 8.67 -9.67
C ASP A 55 -6.95 7.81 -9.16
N VAL A 56 -7.25 6.63 -8.63
CA VAL A 56 -6.19 5.67 -8.26
C VAL A 56 -5.56 5.12 -9.54
N TYR A 57 -4.27 5.36 -9.69
CA TYR A 57 -3.52 4.96 -10.88
C TYR A 57 -3.16 3.48 -10.91
N SER A 58 -2.81 2.90 -9.77
CA SER A 58 -2.39 1.50 -9.70
C SER A 58 -2.64 0.89 -8.33
N ILE A 59 -2.83 -0.42 -8.32
CA ILE A 59 -2.82 -1.24 -7.11
C ILE A 59 -1.39 -1.76 -6.94
N VAL A 60 -0.80 -1.53 -5.79
CA VAL A 60 0.52 -2.05 -5.43
C VAL A 60 0.43 -3.50 -4.95
N GLY A 61 -0.61 -3.80 -4.18
CA GLY A 61 -0.89 -5.16 -3.71
C GLY A 61 -2.22 -5.25 -2.97
N VAL A 62 -2.79 -6.45 -2.98
CA VAL A 62 -3.96 -6.85 -2.19
C VAL A 62 -3.56 -8.07 -1.38
N TYR A 63 -3.61 -7.95 -0.07
CA TYR A 63 -3.12 -8.98 0.84
C TYR A 63 -4.22 -9.43 1.78
N GLU A 64 -4.33 -10.74 1.93
CA GLU A 64 -5.25 -11.38 2.87
C GLU A 64 -4.50 -11.83 4.11
N SER A 65 -5.13 -11.68 5.27
CA SER A 65 -4.61 -12.20 6.52
C SER A 65 -4.74 -13.73 6.57
N VAL A 66 -3.75 -14.39 7.13
CA VAL A 66 -3.80 -15.84 7.39
C VAL A 66 -4.53 -16.19 8.69
N ASN A 67 -4.96 -15.19 9.44
CA ASN A 67 -5.67 -15.34 10.72
C ASN A 67 -6.69 -14.21 10.90
N LEU A 68 -7.22 -14.02 12.10
CA LEU A 68 -8.23 -12.99 12.41
C LEU A 68 -7.61 -11.59 12.67
N ALA A 69 -6.29 -11.46 12.64
CA ALA A 69 -5.60 -10.17 12.75
C ALA A 69 -5.34 -9.56 11.37
N ASP A 70 -4.96 -8.29 11.32
CA ASP A 70 -4.57 -7.64 10.06
C ASP A 70 -3.33 -8.31 9.45
N PRO A 71 -3.19 -8.31 8.12
CA PRO A 71 -2.00 -8.87 7.46
C PRO A 71 -0.73 -8.17 7.93
N ILE A 72 0.28 -8.95 8.26
CA ILE A 72 1.61 -8.42 8.64
C ILE A 72 2.45 -8.38 7.36
N LEU A 73 2.84 -7.19 6.93
CA LEU A 73 3.70 -7.00 5.75
C LEU A 73 5.17 -7.29 6.05
N ASP A 74 5.94 -7.50 4.99
CA ASP A 74 7.40 -7.61 5.09
C ASP A 74 7.99 -6.33 5.67
N LYS A 75 9.02 -6.47 6.53
CA LYS A 75 9.69 -5.33 7.17
C LYS A 75 11.19 -5.35 6.92
N LEU A 76 11.73 -4.15 6.74
CA LEU A 76 13.17 -3.91 6.73
C LEU A 76 13.58 -3.18 8.01
N VAL A 77 14.68 -3.63 8.59
CA VAL A 77 15.24 -3.07 9.84
C VAL A 77 16.57 -2.40 9.55
N PHE A 78 16.74 -1.20 10.04
CA PHE A 78 17.90 -0.34 9.80
C PHE A 78 18.61 0.08 11.10
N VAL A 79 19.76 0.72 10.97
CA VAL A 79 20.50 1.28 12.13
C VAL A 79 19.69 2.38 12.83
N SER A 80 19.97 2.58 14.10
CA SER A 80 19.40 3.68 14.89
C SER A 80 19.92 5.05 14.41
N GLY A 81 19.17 6.10 14.71
CA GLY A 81 19.56 7.47 14.45
C GLY A 81 19.01 8.09 13.14
N LEU A 82 18.27 7.30 12.34
CA LEU A 82 17.72 7.79 11.06
C LEU A 82 16.34 8.45 11.22
N ALA A 83 15.64 8.18 12.33
CA ALA A 83 14.27 8.64 12.57
C ALA A 83 13.36 8.43 11.34
N LEU A 84 13.32 7.19 10.83
CA LEU A 84 12.62 6.85 9.58
C LEU A 84 11.13 7.19 9.65
N ASP A 85 10.53 7.10 10.83
CA ASP A 85 9.13 7.47 11.09
C ASP A 85 8.82 8.95 10.81
N SER A 86 9.83 9.81 10.91
CA SER A 86 9.70 11.25 10.68
C SER A 86 10.29 11.71 9.36
N ASN A 87 11.26 10.99 8.81
CA ASN A 87 12.07 11.42 7.68
C ASN A 87 11.77 10.72 6.38
N THR A 88 10.93 9.66 6.38
CA THR A 88 10.56 8.95 5.16
C THR A 88 9.19 9.39 4.63
N ILE A 89 8.97 9.13 3.35
CA ILE A 89 7.74 9.50 2.65
C ILE A 89 6.97 8.22 2.29
N LYS A 90 5.73 8.10 2.78
CA LYS A 90 4.86 6.98 2.41
C LYS A 90 4.70 6.91 0.89
N GLY A 91 4.81 5.69 0.34
CA GLY A 91 4.69 5.45 -1.08
C GLY A 91 5.97 5.68 -1.87
N GLU A 92 7.07 6.14 -1.23
CA GLU A 92 8.35 6.23 -1.94
C GLU A 92 8.94 4.86 -2.26
N LYS A 93 9.75 4.81 -3.30
CA LYS A 93 10.46 3.60 -3.67
C LYS A 93 11.74 3.45 -2.86
N ILE A 94 12.00 2.22 -2.49
CA ILE A 94 13.20 1.79 -1.77
C ILE A 94 13.96 0.82 -2.69
N LYS A 95 15.26 1.04 -2.87
CA LYS A 95 16.09 0.26 -3.78
C LYS A 95 17.32 -0.29 -3.08
N GLY A 96 17.57 -1.58 -3.25
CA GLY A 96 18.80 -2.26 -2.83
C GLY A 96 19.91 -2.12 -3.87
N ALA A 97 21.10 -1.73 -3.45
CA ALA A 97 22.22 -1.45 -4.33
C ALA A 97 22.82 -2.73 -4.95
N GLN A 98 22.89 -3.82 -4.18
CA GLN A 98 23.45 -5.10 -4.62
C GLN A 98 22.39 -6.01 -5.25
N SER A 99 21.27 -6.16 -4.56
CA SER A 99 20.19 -7.06 -4.99
C SER A 99 19.44 -6.57 -6.21
N GLY A 100 19.40 -5.25 -6.42
CA GLY A 100 18.50 -4.61 -7.36
C GLY A 100 17.03 -4.77 -6.96
N ALA A 101 16.74 -5.19 -5.72
CA ALA A 101 15.38 -5.26 -5.21
C ALA A 101 14.77 -3.87 -5.12
N ILE A 102 13.50 -3.78 -5.49
CA ILE A 102 12.71 -2.55 -5.40
C ILE A 102 11.43 -2.85 -4.62
N ALA A 103 11.12 -1.99 -3.67
CA ALA A 103 9.88 -2.04 -2.91
C ALA A 103 9.26 -0.65 -2.76
N VAL A 104 7.99 -0.62 -2.39
CA VAL A 104 7.29 0.60 -1.96
C VAL A 104 7.25 0.62 -0.44
N LEU A 105 7.57 1.77 0.15
CA LEU A 105 7.39 2.03 1.56
C LEU A 105 5.90 2.20 1.88
N VAL A 106 5.33 1.31 2.67
CA VAL A 106 3.96 1.42 3.15
C VAL A 106 3.90 2.39 4.32
N GLN A 107 4.71 2.12 5.34
CA GLN A 107 4.88 3.00 6.49
C GLN A 107 6.16 2.67 7.26
N ALA A 108 6.67 3.64 8.01
CA ALA A 108 7.64 3.38 9.05
C ALA A 108 6.88 3.04 10.34
N THR A 109 7.17 1.88 10.92
CA THR A 109 6.54 1.43 12.17
C THR A 109 7.21 2.05 13.40
N ASN A 110 8.45 2.43 13.25
CA ASN A 110 9.26 3.16 14.24
C ASN A 110 10.50 3.77 13.56
N ALA A 111 11.37 4.39 14.36
CA ALA A 111 12.56 5.09 13.87
C ALA A 111 13.56 4.22 13.09
N THR A 112 13.48 2.89 13.17
CA THR A 112 14.42 1.96 12.53
C THR A 112 13.79 0.89 11.65
N THR A 113 12.46 0.80 11.60
CA THR A 113 11.76 -0.29 10.93
C THR A 113 10.69 0.23 10.00
N VAL A 114 10.70 -0.25 8.78
CA VAL A 114 9.70 0.11 7.77
C VAL A 114 8.96 -1.12 7.25
N GLU A 115 7.69 -0.98 6.97
CA GLU A 115 6.87 -1.95 6.24
C GLU A 115 6.93 -1.67 4.75
N ILE A 116 7.06 -2.73 3.97
CA ILE A 116 7.26 -2.64 2.53
C ILE A 116 6.35 -3.59 1.76
N VAL A 117 6.14 -3.24 0.49
CA VAL A 117 5.60 -4.13 -0.53
C VAL A 117 6.63 -4.27 -1.64
N ASN A 118 7.07 -5.50 -1.91
CA ASN A 118 8.05 -5.77 -2.96
C ASN A 118 7.43 -5.55 -4.35
N LEU A 119 8.12 -4.79 -5.20
CA LEU A 119 7.75 -4.59 -6.61
C LEU A 119 8.49 -5.53 -7.55
N THR A 120 9.59 -6.12 -7.10
CA THR A 120 10.41 -7.03 -7.89
C THR A 120 10.52 -8.39 -7.23
N GLN A 121 10.88 -9.40 -8.02
CA GLN A 121 11.16 -10.75 -7.52
C GLN A 121 12.46 -10.82 -6.70
N ASN A 122 13.35 -9.86 -6.92
CA ASN A 122 14.61 -9.78 -6.20
C ASN A 122 14.38 -9.56 -4.70
N LYS A 123 15.25 -10.12 -3.88
CA LYS A 123 15.16 -10.02 -2.42
C LYS A 123 16.30 -9.17 -1.88
N PHE A 124 15.99 -8.24 -1.01
CA PHE A 124 17.00 -7.46 -0.31
C PHE A 124 18.01 -8.33 0.42
N ILE A 125 19.27 -7.90 0.43
CA ILE A 125 20.40 -8.60 1.07
C ILE A 125 20.77 -7.85 2.35
N ILE A 126 20.89 -8.56 3.48
CA ILE A 126 21.34 -7.95 4.74
C ILE A 126 22.77 -7.42 4.56
N GLY A 127 23.00 -6.20 5.00
CA GLY A 127 24.29 -5.49 4.86
C GLY A 127 24.38 -4.62 3.61
N GLU A 128 23.50 -4.78 2.61
CA GLU A 128 23.52 -3.92 1.42
C GLU A 128 23.07 -2.49 1.74
N SER A 129 23.55 -1.57 0.92
CA SER A 129 23.09 -0.19 0.94
C SER A 129 21.68 -0.06 0.33
N ILE A 130 20.79 0.56 1.07
CA ILE A 130 19.41 0.82 0.67
C ILE A 130 19.21 2.32 0.49
N THR A 131 18.62 2.70 -0.64
CA THR A 131 18.29 4.09 -0.95
C THR A 131 16.78 4.28 -0.94
N PHE A 132 16.32 5.27 -0.18
CA PHE A 132 14.97 5.81 -0.21
C PHE A 132 14.97 6.95 -1.24
N GLU A 133 14.24 6.76 -2.36
CA GLU A 133 14.46 7.58 -3.55
C GLU A 133 14.01 9.03 -3.40
N GLU A 134 13.01 9.31 -2.55
CA GLU A 134 12.46 10.65 -2.42
C GLU A 134 12.93 11.40 -1.17
N SER A 135 13.03 10.70 -0.06
CA SER A 135 13.61 11.25 1.17
C SER A 135 15.13 11.38 1.09
N ASN A 136 15.77 10.79 0.05
CA ASN A 136 17.23 10.80 -0.17
C ASN A 136 18.02 10.21 1.01
N ILE A 137 17.41 9.30 1.75
CA ILE A 137 18.09 8.57 2.82
C ILE A 137 18.82 7.37 2.19
N THR A 138 20.08 7.20 2.53
CA THR A 138 20.86 6.01 2.18
C THR A 138 21.41 5.38 3.44
N THR A 139 21.18 4.10 3.64
CA THR A 139 21.57 3.39 4.86
C THR A 139 21.74 1.88 4.61
N ASN A 140 22.43 1.19 5.48
CA ASN A 140 22.63 -0.24 5.35
C ASN A 140 21.50 -1.05 6.03
N LEU A 141 21.04 -2.07 5.33
CA LEU A 141 20.03 -3.00 5.84
C LEU A 141 20.62 -3.86 6.96
N GLN A 142 20.03 -3.82 8.14
CA GLN A 142 20.46 -4.60 9.30
C GLN A 142 19.72 -5.93 9.41
N GLY A 143 18.47 -5.96 9.01
CA GLY A 143 17.65 -7.16 9.14
C GLY A 143 16.38 -7.11 8.30
N LYS A 144 15.75 -8.27 8.18
CA LYS A 144 14.47 -8.45 7.51
C LYS A 144 13.55 -9.25 8.41
N ILE A 145 12.28 -8.87 8.44
CA ILE A 145 11.22 -9.61 9.12
C ILE A 145 10.23 -10.01 8.05
N ALA A 146 10.01 -11.30 7.87
CA ALA A 146 9.04 -11.80 6.91
C ALA A 146 7.63 -11.46 7.37
N GLY A 147 6.81 -11.03 6.44
CA GLY A 147 5.40 -10.82 6.64
C GLY A 147 4.62 -12.12 6.81
N LEU A 148 3.39 -11.99 7.23
CA LEU A 148 2.44 -13.09 7.37
C LEU A 148 1.14 -12.70 6.65
N PHE A 149 1.06 -13.04 5.37
CA PHE A 149 -0.07 -12.71 4.49
C PHE A 149 -0.15 -13.65 3.31
N LEU A 150 -1.30 -13.66 2.65
CA LEU A 150 -1.51 -14.24 1.34
C LEU A 150 -1.60 -13.11 0.31
N ASP A 151 -0.81 -13.18 -0.75
CA ASP A 151 -0.90 -12.22 -1.86
C ASP A 151 -2.01 -12.68 -2.80
N ILE A 152 -3.09 -11.93 -2.82
CA ILE A 152 -4.27 -12.15 -3.67
C ILE A 152 -4.46 -11.05 -4.71
N THR A 153 -3.42 -10.27 -4.98
CA THR A 153 -3.44 -9.15 -5.93
C THR A 153 -3.97 -9.57 -7.31
N SER A 154 -3.59 -10.76 -7.76
CA SER A 154 -4.02 -11.31 -9.06
C SER A 154 -5.53 -11.52 -9.17
N ASN A 155 -6.23 -11.65 -8.04
CA ASN A 155 -7.67 -11.88 -7.98
C ASN A 155 -8.51 -10.62 -8.23
N PHE A 156 -7.87 -9.46 -8.27
CA PHE A 156 -8.54 -8.17 -8.41
C PHE A 156 -8.09 -7.42 -9.66
N ALA A 157 -8.97 -6.56 -10.14
CA ALA A 157 -8.69 -5.54 -11.16
C ALA A 157 -9.00 -4.17 -10.58
N LEU A 158 -8.25 -3.16 -11.02
CA LEU A 158 -8.54 -1.77 -10.69
C LEU A 158 -9.59 -1.23 -11.65
N ASP A 159 -10.58 -0.56 -11.10
CA ASP A 159 -11.46 0.36 -11.80
C ASP A 159 -11.14 1.76 -11.22
N ASP A 160 -10.59 2.63 -12.05
CA ASP A 160 -10.14 3.97 -11.65
C ASP A 160 -11.30 4.95 -11.36
N GLY A 161 -12.51 4.53 -11.65
CA GLY A 161 -13.72 5.33 -11.43
C GLY A 161 -13.97 6.37 -12.52
N GLN A 162 -13.16 6.43 -13.58
CA GLN A 162 -13.41 7.35 -14.69
C GLN A 162 -14.62 6.89 -15.50
N ARG A 163 -15.54 7.81 -15.73
CA ARG A 163 -16.75 7.63 -16.55
C ARG A 163 -16.83 8.76 -17.56
N ASP A 164 -17.53 8.54 -18.63
CA ASP A 164 -17.65 9.52 -19.72
C ASP A 164 -18.19 10.87 -19.24
N GLU A 165 -19.14 10.85 -18.30
CA GLU A 165 -19.85 12.05 -17.84
C GLU A 165 -19.47 12.49 -16.42
N PHE A 166 -18.87 11.63 -15.63
CA PHE A 166 -18.51 11.91 -14.23
C PHE A 166 -17.34 11.05 -13.73
N ALA A 167 -16.70 11.51 -12.67
CA ALA A 167 -15.72 10.73 -11.94
C ALA A 167 -16.36 10.14 -10.68
N ASP A 168 -16.14 8.84 -10.47
CA ASP A 168 -16.55 8.11 -9.28
C ASP A 168 -15.30 7.76 -8.44
N TYR A 169 -15.48 7.24 -7.23
CA TYR A 169 -14.38 6.68 -6.47
C TYR A 169 -13.82 5.45 -7.17
N SER A 170 -12.51 5.35 -7.17
CA SER A 170 -11.82 4.15 -7.64
C SER A 170 -12.20 2.96 -6.77
N ARG A 171 -12.21 1.78 -7.37
CA ARG A 171 -12.54 0.53 -6.70
C ARG A 171 -11.65 -0.60 -7.17
N ILE A 172 -11.52 -1.63 -6.37
CA ILE A 172 -11.03 -2.92 -6.83
C ILE A 172 -12.21 -3.85 -7.09
N VAL A 173 -12.14 -4.56 -8.20
CA VAL A 173 -13.18 -5.48 -8.65
C VAL A 173 -12.61 -6.89 -8.63
N ARG A 174 -13.27 -7.81 -7.94
CA ARG A 174 -12.89 -9.22 -7.94
C ARG A 174 -13.16 -9.82 -9.30
N LYS A 175 -12.17 -10.49 -9.86
CA LYS A 175 -12.29 -11.20 -11.14
C LYS A 175 -13.23 -12.41 -11.01
N ASP A 176 -13.94 -12.71 -12.06
CA ASP A 176 -14.83 -13.88 -12.07
C ASP A 176 -14.01 -15.18 -11.89
N GLY A 177 -14.50 -16.07 -11.02
CA GLY A 177 -13.82 -17.30 -10.66
C GLY A 177 -12.68 -17.17 -9.63
N ALA A 178 -12.36 -15.98 -9.18
CA ALA A 178 -11.40 -15.80 -8.10
C ALA A 178 -12.03 -16.21 -6.76
N THR A 179 -11.34 -17.06 -6.02
CA THR A 179 -11.67 -17.44 -4.64
C THR A 179 -10.90 -16.57 -3.66
N ILE A 180 -11.56 -16.21 -2.58
CA ILE A 180 -10.98 -15.56 -1.39
C ILE A 180 -11.12 -16.52 -0.25
#